data_69cd524c9b3c126f1c17e58bdc09ee57
#
_entry.id   69cd524c9b3c126f1c17e58bdc09ee57
#
_cell.length_a   1.000
_cell.length_b   1.000
_cell.length_c   1.000
_cell.angle_alpha   90.00
_cell.angle_beta   90.00
_cell.angle_gamma   90.00
#
_symmetry.space_group_name_H-M   'P 1'
#
loop_
_entity.id
_entity.type
_entity.pdbx_description
1 polymer ?
#
loop_
_entity_poly.entity_id
_entity_poly.type
_entity_poly.pdbx_seq_one_letter_code
_entity_poly.pdbx_strand_id
1 'polypeptide(L)'
;MRRWRMEKFKIILSDPPIVKNQRQRSSFPSFGVLYLSAYIKKKVDNIEIYYLESFLTLDGHINRIRKIQPHVYGISFASFLKEKSLITIKKVREEFETLKIIAGGAHPTIFPGECLNIGADFCVLGEGEETFAELLNTIFLNKKDYRDIPGIAYKGSDGEIVITQKRKLIENLDTLPFPDWDLCQEKKYTGHSISKGKPQWSIIVSRGCPFNCNFCSNPIWKHNIPWLRLRSPENIAEEVKLIYSKGYREIDLICDEFNPNLKWAKDVCQAIKNLRLRDIFFRTLLRAAPIDEELCSLLNDINCWSVNLGIESANKRVLKGINKSITIDEVTRCLTYLKKYKIRTFGFFMMFNAWEKNGQPQFETLEEVNNTLSFAESLLKKKLLRNISWGFVSPIPGSDLYNTLIKHKLIHK
;
A
#
# COMPACT_ATOMS: atom_id res chain seq x y z
N MET A 1 -7.96 -46.52 -16.22
CA MET A 1 -6.83 -45.76 -15.65
C MET A 1 -7.36 -44.77 -14.61
N ARG A 2 -7.17 -45.07 -13.33
CA ARG A 2 -7.49 -44.11 -12.24
C ARG A 2 -6.45 -43.00 -12.32
N ARG A 3 -6.85 -41.79 -12.76
CA ARG A 3 -6.05 -40.56 -12.59
C ARG A 3 -5.89 -40.34 -11.09
N TRP A 4 -4.73 -40.63 -10.56
CA TRP A 4 -4.33 -40.15 -9.23
C TRP A 4 -4.38 -38.62 -9.28
N ARG A 5 -5.38 -37.99 -8.65
CA ARG A 5 -5.37 -36.55 -8.39
C ARG A 5 -4.21 -36.33 -7.40
N MET A 6 -3.10 -35.82 -7.88
CA MET A 6 -2.05 -35.34 -6.97
C MET A 6 -2.69 -34.33 -6.04
N GLU A 7 -2.44 -34.48 -4.75
CA GLU A 7 -2.95 -33.56 -3.73
C GLU A 7 -2.41 -32.15 -4.02
N LYS A 8 -3.30 -31.13 -3.97
CA LYS A 8 -2.88 -29.76 -4.24
C LYS A 8 -2.04 -29.22 -3.11
N PHE A 9 -1.02 -28.44 -3.44
CA PHE A 9 -0.30 -27.66 -2.44
C PHE A 9 -1.18 -26.54 -1.89
N LYS A 10 -1.49 -26.59 -0.60
CA LYS A 10 -2.32 -25.62 0.07
C LYS A 10 -1.48 -24.48 0.60
N ILE A 11 -1.85 -23.25 0.27
CA ILE A 11 -1.19 -22.02 0.66
C ILE A 11 -2.19 -21.14 1.39
N ILE A 12 -1.83 -20.68 2.57
CA ILE A 12 -2.54 -19.60 3.25
C ILE A 12 -1.79 -18.31 3.00
N LEU A 13 -2.51 -17.29 2.53
CA LEU A 13 -2.10 -15.90 2.56
C LEU A 13 -2.88 -15.20 3.66
N SER A 14 -2.26 -14.35 4.46
CA SER A 14 -2.94 -13.72 5.58
C SER A 14 -2.57 -12.26 5.80
N ASP A 15 -3.55 -11.51 6.29
CA ASP A 15 -3.33 -10.28 7.04
C ASP A 15 -3.06 -10.61 8.50
N PRO A 16 -2.42 -9.71 9.27
CA PRO A 16 -2.30 -9.87 10.70
C PRO A 16 -3.68 -9.89 11.39
N PRO A 17 -3.94 -10.91 12.24
CA PRO A 17 -5.24 -11.06 12.91
C PRO A 17 -5.49 -9.99 13.97
N ILE A 18 -6.70 -9.99 14.55
CA ILE A 18 -7.03 -9.23 15.74
C ILE A 18 -6.37 -9.94 16.95
N VAL A 19 -5.46 -9.25 17.62
CA VAL A 19 -4.85 -9.66 18.88
C VAL A 19 -5.40 -8.78 19.99
N LYS A 20 -6.00 -9.38 21.03
CA LYS A 20 -6.65 -8.70 22.17
C LYS A 20 -7.77 -7.72 21.75
N ASN A 21 -8.95 -7.90 22.21
CA ASN A 21 -10.16 -7.04 22.24
C ASN A 21 -10.26 -5.83 21.25
N GLN A 22 -9.43 -5.75 20.23
CA GLN A 22 -9.49 -4.72 19.21
C GLN A 22 -10.51 -5.10 18.14
N ARG A 23 -11.64 -4.40 18.09
CA ARG A 23 -12.55 -4.50 16.96
C ARG A 23 -11.93 -3.77 15.76
N GLN A 24 -11.26 -4.50 14.90
CA GLN A 24 -10.76 -3.95 13.65
C GLN A 24 -11.79 -4.25 12.54
N ARG A 25 -12.41 -3.20 12.01
CA ARG A 25 -13.14 -3.29 10.73
C ARG A 25 -12.17 -2.85 9.64
N SER A 26 -11.83 -3.73 8.73
CA SER A 26 -11.07 -3.35 7.55
C SER A 26 -12.02 -2.71 6.54
N SER A 27 -11.64 -1.58 5.97
CA SER A 27 -12.44 -0.92 4.93
C SER A 27 -12.36 -1.69 3.62
N PHE A 28 -11.20 -2.26 3.32
CA PHE A 28 -10.90 -3.02 2.11
C PHE A 28 -9.99 -4.20 2.43
N PRO A 29 -9.97 -5.24 1.57
CA PRO A 29 -9.00 -6.33 1.67
C PRO A 29 -7.57 -5.82 1.39
N SER A 30 -6.57 -6.62 1.74
CA SER A 30 -5.18 -6.36 1.35
C SER A 30 -5.00 -6.58 -0.15
N PHE A 31 -4.94 -5.48 -0.92
CA PHE A 31 -4.73 -5.57 -2.37
C PHE A 31 -3.43 -6.27 -2.73
N GLY A 32 -2.36 -6.08 -1.95
CA GLY A 32 -1.10 -6.80 -2.14
C GLY A 32 -1.28 -8.32 -2.07
N VAL A 33 -2.10 -8.82 -1.14
CA VAL A 33 -2.43 -10.25 -1.04
C VAL A 33 -3.24 -10.72 -2.25
N LEU A 34 -4.22 -9.92 -2.71
CA LEU A 34 -5.04 -10.28 -3.86
C LEU A 34 -4.23 -10.30 -5.17
N TYR A 35 -3.33 -9.33 -5.39
CA TYR A 35 -2.40 -9.35 -6.54
C TYR A 35 -1.46 -10.54 -6.48
N LEU A 36 -0.90 -10.82 -5.28
CA LEU A 36 -0.01 -11.95 -5.07
C LEU A 36 -0.72 -13.27 -5.39
N SER A 37 -1.94 -13.47 -4.90
CA SER A 37 -2.77 -14.64 -5.20
C SER A 37 -3.00 -14.80 -6.71
N ALA A 38 -3.44 -13.73 -7.37
CA ALA A 38 -3.69 -13.75 -8.81
C ALA A 38 -2.43 -14.12 -9.61
N TYR A 39 -1.27 -13.59 -9.21
CA TYR A 39 -0.01 -13.87 -9.87
C TYR A 39 0.45 -15.31 -9.68
N ILE A 40 0.46 -15.83 -8.44
CA ILE A 40 0.92 -17.19 -8.17
C ILE A 40 0.00 -18.25 -8.78
N LYS A 41 -1.33 -18.02 -8.90
CA LYS A 41 -2.25 -18.88 -9.62
C LYS A 41 -1.87 -19.06 -11.10
N LYS A 42 -1.20 -18.08 -11.71
CA LYS A 42 -0.71 -18.14 -13.09
C LYS A 42 0.69 -18.77 -13.23
N LYS A 43 1.49 -18.83 -12.17
CA LYS A 43 2.91 -19.17 -12.20
C LYS A 43 3.29 -20.43 -11.44
N VAL A 44 2.42 -20.93 -10.59
CA VAL A 44 2.65 -22.11 -9.75
C VAL A 44 1.52 -23.10 -10.00
N ASP A 45 1.87 -24.29 -10.43
CA ASP A 45 0.90 -25.33 -10.75
C ASP A 45 0.43 -26.07 -9.49
N ASN A 46 -0.75 -26.68 -9.58
CA ASN A 46 -1.30 -27.58 -8.58
C ASN A 46 -1.43 -27.00 -7.17
N ILE A 47 -1.83 -25.72 -7.08
CA ILE A 47 -2.00 -25.01 -5.80
C ILE A 47 -3.47 -24.74 -5.46
N GLU A 48 -3.75 -24.60 -4.18
CA GLU A 48 -5.01 -24.08 -3.63
C GLU A 48 -4.69 -23.00 -2.61
N ILE A 49 -5.32 -21.82 -2.76
CA ILE A 49 -5.02 -20.63 -1.97
C ILE A 49 -6.19 -20.29 -1.09
N TYR A 50 -5.90 -20.00 0.17
CA TYR A 50 -6.83 -19.54 1.19
C TYR A 50 -6.39 -18.17 1.71
N TYR A 51 -7.34 -17.28 1.98
CA TYR A 51 -7.04 -15.98 2.56
C TYR A 51 -7.59 -15.89 3.99
N LEU A 52 -6.72 -15.58 4.93
CA LEU A 52 -7.10 -15.27 6.32
C LEU A 52 -7.08 -13.76 6.51
N GLU A 53 -8.26 -13.19 6.52
CA GLU A 53 -8.47 -11.75 6.52
C GLU A 53 -8.32 -11.13 7.91
N SER A 54 -8.01 -9.84 7.95
CA SER A 54 -7.67 -9.06 9.16
C SER A 54 -8.75 -9.00 10.25
N PHE A 55 -9.99 -9.37 9.97
CA PHE A 55 -11.08 -9.41 10.95
C PHE A 55 -11.16 -10.73 11.75
N LEU A 56 -10.33 -11.72 11.44
CA LEU A 56 -10.20 -12.95 12.23
C LEU A 56 -9.37 -12.68 13.49
N THR A 57 -9.70 -13.36 14.57
CA THR A 57 -8.86 -13.39 15.79
C THR A 57 -7.65 -14.31 15.60
N LEU A 58 -6.64 -14.18 16.46
CA LEU A 58 -5.48 -15.06 16.43
C LEU A 58 -5.89 -16.53 16.59
N ASP A 59 -6.78 -16.84 17.52
CA ASP A 59 -7.32 -18.20 17.70
C ASP A 59 -8.09 -18.66 16.46
N GLY A 60 -8.81 -17.74 15.82
CA GLY A 60 -9.47 -17.98 14.52
C GLY A 60 -8.49 -18.36 13.43
N HIS A 61 -7.31 -17.69 13.36
CA HIS A 61 -6.21 -18.05 12.45
C HIS A 61 -5.68 -19.46 12.74
N ILE A 62 -5.32 -19.74 13.98
CA ILE A 62 -4.79 -21.05 14.39
C ILE A 62 -5.78 -22.18 14.07
N ASN A 63 -7.07 -22.00 14.37
CA ASN A 63 -8.09 -22.99 14.06
C ASN A 63 -8.27 -23.20 12.54
N ARG A 64 -8.16 -22.15 11.74
CA ARG A 64 -8.20 -22.25 10.27
C ARG A 64 -6.99 -22.97 9.72
N ILE A 65 -5.78 -22.67 10.20
CA ILE A 65 -4.54 -23.36 9.81
C ILE A 65 -4.67 -24.87 10.13
N ARG A 66 -5.12 -25.22 11.34
CA ARG A 66 -5.32 -26.62 11.76
C ARG A 66 -6.32 -27.36 10.87
N LYS A 67 -7.41 -26.68 10.46
CA LYS A 67 -8.43 -27.28 9.58
C LYS A 67 -7.95 -27.43 8.12
N ILE A 68 -7.24 -26.45 7.59
CA ILE A 68 -6.79 -26.42 6.19
C ILE A 68 -5.58 -27.33 6.00
N GLN A 69 -4.70 -27.43 6.98
CA GLN A 69 -3.40 -28.11 6.92
C GLN A 69 -2.58 -27.63 5.72
N PRO A 70 -2.17 -26.35 5.68
CA PRO A 70 -1.43 -25.78 4.58
C PRO A 70 0.03 -26.26 4.57
N HIS A 71 0.65 -26.21 3.41
CA HIS A 71 2.10 -26.41 3.24
C HIS A 71 2.88 -25.13 3.51
N VAL A 72 2.24 -23.99 3.23
CA VAL A 72 2.83 -22.65 3.40
C VAL A 72 1.82 -21.72 4.06
N TYR A 73 2.29 -20.95 5.04
CA TYR A 73 1.58 -19.83 5.66
C TYR A 73 2.32 -18.54 5.36
N GLY A 74 1.74 -17.67 4.53
CA GLY A 74 2.25 -16.36 4.20
C GLY A 74 1.53 -15.26 5.00
N ILE A 75 2.29 -14.34 5.60
CA ILE A 75 1.76 -13.17 6.31
C ILE A 75 2.38 -11.88 5.77
N SER A 76 1.54 -10.89 5.39
CA SER A 76 1.98 -9.62 4.84
C SER A 76 1.63 -8.45 5.76
N PHE A 77 2.61 -7.59 6.09
CA PHE A 77 2.37 -6.47 7.00
C PHE A 77 3.34 -5.30 6.85
N ALA A 78 2.87 -4.13 7.27
CA ALA A 78 3.65 -2.92 7.45
C ALA A 78 4.07 -2.73 8.92
N SER A 79 5.01 -1.81 9.18
CA SER A 79 5.62 -1.63 10.51
C SER A 79 4.65 -1.26 11.62
N PHE A 80 3.55 -0.55 11.30
CA PHE A 80 2.51 -0.23 12.29
C PHE A 80 1.69 -1.46 12.74
N LEU A 81 1.82 -2.60 12.06
CA LEU A 81 1.22 -3.88 12.42
C LEU A 81 2.25 -4.87 13.00
N LYS A 82 3.50 -4.44 13.20
CA LYS A 82 4.63 -5.27 13.62
C LYS A 82 4.29 -6.15 14.83
N GLU A 83 3.85 -5.55 15.92
CA GLU A 83 3.66 -6.26 17.20
C GLU A 83 2.73 -7.47 17.02
N LYS A 84 1.54 -7.24 16.51
CA LYS A 84 0.57 -8.34 16.31
C LYS A 84 1.04 -9.38 15.28
N SER A 85 1.80 -8.96 14.28
CA SER A 85 2.32 -9.85 13.25
C SER A 85 3.40 -10.78 13.81
N LEU A 86 4.32 -10.25 14.60
CA LEU A 86 5.36 -11.04 15.25
C LEU A 86 4.76 -12.02 16.28
N ILE A 87 3.77 -11.59 17.08
CA ILE A 87 3.00 -12.48 17.96
C ILE A 87 2.36 -13.60 17.15
N THR A 88 1.79 -13.30 15.99
CA THR A 88 1.16 -14.30 15.13
C THR A 88 2.17 -15.30 14.59
N ILE A 89 3.31 -14.84 14.04
CA ILE A 89 4.39 -15.71 13.54
C ILE A 89 4.85 -16.66 14.64
N LYS A 90 5.13 -16.12 15.83
CA LYS A 90 5.55 -16.91 17.00
C LYS A 90 4.52 -18.00 17.34
N LYS A 91 3.25 -17.62 17.46
CA LYS A 91 2.17 -18.55 17.81
C LYS A 91 1.96 -19.62 16.76
N VAL A 92 2.03 -19.26 15.47
CA VAL A 92 1.94 -20.23 14.36
C VAL A 92 3.12 -21.21 14.41
N ARG A 93 4.34 -20.76 14.68
CA ARG A 93 5.52 -21.63 14.81
C ARG A 93 5.41 -22.58 16.00
N GLU A 94 4.94 -22.09 17.14
CA GLU A 94 4.73 -22.92 18.35
C GLU A 94 3.71 -24.04 18.13
N GLU A 95 2.65 -23.79 17.35
CA GLU A 95 1.58 -24.77 17.10
C GLU A 95 1.85 -25.68 15.89
N PHE A 96 2.67 -25.24 14.92
CA PHE A 96 2.92 -25.92 13.65
C PHE A 96 4.41 -25.91 13.30
N GLU A 97 5.17 -26.80 13.93
CA GLU A 97 6.64 -26.83 13.84
C GLU A 97 7.16 -26.96 12.40
N THR A 98 6.53 -27.80 11.57
CA THR A 98 6.99 -28.11 10.20
C THR A 98 6.40 -27.19 9.12
N LEU A 99 5.42 -26.36 9.46
CA LEU A 99 4.77 -25.45 8.52
C LEU A 99 5.77 -24.39 8.02
N LYS A 100 5.85 -24.21 6.71
CA LYS A 100 6.67 -23.13 6.13
C LYS A 100 6.01 -21.79 6.32
N ILE A 101 6.64 -20.91 7.10
CA ILE A 101 6.17 -19.56 7.43
C ILE A 101 6.95 -18.54 6.61
N ILE A 102 6.25 -17.72 5.78
CA ILE A 102 6.84 -16.72 4.92
C ILE A 102 6.27 -15.36 5.27
N ALA A 103 7.13 -14.43 5.68
CA ALA A 103 6.75 -13.05 5.97
C ALA A 103 7.02 -12.14 4.77
N GLY A 104 6.13 -11.19 4.49
CA GLY A 104 6.28 -10.23 3.39
C GLY A 104 5.69 -8.86 3.71
N GLY A 105 5.84 -7.91 2.79
CA GLY A 105 5.39 -6.53 2.92
C GLY A 105 6.48 -5.58 3.42
N ALA A 106 6.10 -4.36 3.78
CA ALA A 106 7.05 -3.29 4.07
C ALA A 106 7.95 -3.57 5.27
N HIS A 107 7.38 -4.12 6.37
CA HIS A 107 8.18 -4.36 7.58
C HIS A 107 9.21 -5.49 7.38
N PRO A 108 8.88 -6.69 6.89
CA PRO A 108 9.87 -7.72 6.60
C PRO A 108 10.92 -7.31 5.57
N THR A 109 10.59 -6.38 4.66
CA THR A 109 11.56 -5.81 3.71
C THR A 109 12.65 -5.00 4.43
N ILE A 110 12.29 -4.26 5.49
CA ILE A 110 13.23 -3.40 6.23
C ILE A 110 13.93 -4.18 7.35
N PHE A 111 13.19 -5.04 8.06
CA PHE A 111 13.64 -5.76 9.25
C PHE A 111 13.41 -7.27 9.14
N PRO A 112 14.00 -7.95 8.13
CA PRO A 112 13.78 -9.38 7.95
C PRO A 112 14.24 -10.20 9.16
N GLY A 113 15.30 -9.75 9.85
CA GLY A 113 15.83 -10.41 11.04
C GLY A 113 14.82 -10.55 12.18
N GLU A 114 13.94 -9.56 12.38
CA GLU A 114 12.91 -9.64 13.42
C GLU A 114 11.93 -10.79 13.13
N CYS A 115 11.55 -10.99 11.87
CA CYS A 115 10.65 -12.06 11.46
C CYS A 115 11.31 -13.44 11.54
N LEU A 116 12.56 -13.55 11.05
CA LEU A 116 13.31 -14.81 11.03
C LEU A 116 13.67 -15.28 12.45
N ASN A 117 13.99 -14.36 13.35
CA ASN A 117 14.34 -14.69 14.73
C ASN A 117 13.13 -15.16 15.56
N ILE A 118 11.93 -14.79 15.16
CA ILE A 118 10.70 -15.19 15.87
C ILE A 118 10.06 -16.46 15.28
N GLY A 119 10.59 -17.02 14.18
CA GLY A 119 10.12 -18.29 13.64
C GLY A 119 9.64 -18.29 12.19
N ALA A 120 9.79 -17.20 11.44
CA ALA A 120 9.61 -17.25 9.99
C ALA A 120 10.77 -18.04 9.34
N ASP A 121 10.47 -18.83 8.31
CA ASP A 121 11.49 -19.53 7.50
C ASP A 121 12.10 -18.59 6.47
N PHE A 122 11.26 -17.75 5.87
CA PHE A 122 11.67 -16.82 4.82
C PHE A 122 11.02 -15.45 5.01
N CYS A 123 11.71 -14.41 4.53
CA CYS A 123 11.13 -13.11 4.26
C CYS A 123 11.19 -12.82 2.76
N VAL A 124 10.08 -12.40 2.16
CA VAL A 124 10.02 -11.87 0.80
C VAL A 124 10.20 -10.37 0.86
N LEU A 125 11.25 -9.87 0.20
CA LEU A 125 11.71 -8.49 0.25
C LEU A 125 11.31 -7.75 -1.02
N GLY A 126 10.74 -6.57 -0.88
CA GLY A 126 10.30 -5.77 -2.03
C GLY A 126 8.96 -6.23 -2.60
N GLU A 127 8.82 -6.18 -3.93
CA GLU A 127 7.63 -6.68 -4.63
C GLU A 127 7.61 -8.21 -4.59
N GLY A 128 6.48 -8.74 -4.15
CA GLY A 128 6.39 -10.15 -3.80
C GLY A 128 6.00 -11.08 -4.93
N GLU A 129 5.42 -10.60 -6.02
CA GLU A 129 4.75 -11.42 -7.02
C GLU A 129 5.69 -12.46 -7.63
N GLU A 130 6.80 -12.04 -8.20
CA GLU A 130 7.78 -12.93 -8.83
C GLU A 130 8.58 -13.72 -7.79
N THR A 131 9.04 -13.03 -6.73
CA THR A 131 9.85 -13.65 -5.67
C THR A 131 9.11 -14.78 -4.98
N PHE A 132 7.84 -14.53 -4.61
CA PHE A 132 7.04 -15.53 -3.90
C PHE A 132 6.70 -16.72 -4.80
N ALA A 133 6.37 -16.48 -6.09
CA ALA A 133 6.12 -17.56 -7.03
C ALA A 133 7.36 -18.45 -7.22
N GLU A 134 8.55 -17.85 -7.35
CA GLU A 134 9.80 -18.56 -7.49
C GLU A 134 10.17 -19.35 -6.22
N LEU A 135 9.97 -18.75 -5.03
CA LEU A 135 10.16 -19.40 -3.74
C LEU A 135 9.22 -20.61 -3.57
N LEU A 136 7.93 -20.47 -3.91
CA LEU A 136 6.98 -21.58 -3.84
C LEU A 136 7.38 -22.73 -4.77
N ASN A 137 7.77 -22.44 -6.01
CA ASN A 137 8.26 -23.46 -6.95
C ASN A 137 9.50 -24.17 -6.41
N THR A 138 10.39 -23.48 -5.72
CA THR A 138 11.56 -24.09 -5.10
C THR A 138 11.17 -24.97 -3.90
N ILE A 139 10.27 -24.50 -3.04
CA ILE A 139 9.78 -25.28 -1.88
C ILE A 139 9.06 -26.56 -2.33
N PHE A 140 8.20 -26.48 -3.37
CA PHE A 140 7.37 -27.60 -3.80
C PHE A 140 8.07 -28.57 -4.76
N LEU A 141 9.01 -28.09 -5.57
CA LEU A 141 9.59 -28.83 -6.67
C LEU A 141 11.12 -29.06 -6.54
N ASN A 142 11.74 -28.54 -5.47
CA ASN A 142 13.21 -28.59 -5.24
C ASN A 142 14.04 -28.13 -6.47
N LYS A 143 13.57 -27.10 -7.19
CA LYS A 143 14.12 -26.71 -8.49
C LYS A 143 15.41 -25.87 -8.43
N LYS A 144 15.68 -25.17 -7.31
CA LYS A 144 16.79 -24.22 -7.18
C LYS A 144 17.34 -24.18 -5.77
N ASP A 145 18.57 -23.69 -5.62
CA ASP A 145 19.08 -23.23 -4.32
C ASP A 145 18.36 -21.93 -3.94
N TYR A 146 18.02 -21.76 -2.68
CA TYR A 146 17.40 -20.52 -2.18
C TYR A 146 18.31 -19.27 -2.42
N ARG A 147 19.63 -19.47 -2.46
CA ARG A 147 20.61 -18.41 -2.78
C ARG A 147 20.42 -17.79 -4.16
N ASP A 148 19.84 -18.53 -5.09
CA ASP A 148 19.61 -18.09 -6.47
C ASP A 148 18.28 -17.34 -6.64
N ILE A 149 17.46 -17.24 -5.59
CA ILE A 149 16.19 -16.51 -5.62
C ILE A 149 16.42 -15.06 -5.19
N PRO A 150 16.30 -14.06 -6.10
CA PRO A 150 16.44 -12.66 -5.70
C PRO A 150 15.28 -12.21 -4.80
N GLY A 151 15.56 -11.36 -3.82
CA GLY A 151 14.55 -10.72 -2.99
C GLY A 151 14.04 -11.58 -1.85
N ILE A 152 14.84 -12.48 -1.30
CA ILE A 152 14.50 -13.20 -0.07
C ILE A 152 15.54 -12.99 1.03
N ALA A 153 15.11 -13.21 2.26
CA ALA A 153 15.99 -13.43 3.40
C ALA A 153 15.58 -14.71 4.15
N TYR A 154 16.56 -15.45 4.65
CA TYR A 154 16.36 -16.70 5.41
C TYR A 154 17.55 -16.96 6.33
N LYS A 155 17.44 -17.94 7.24
CA LYS A 155 18.57 -18.40 8.05
C LYS A 155 19.34 -19.50 7.32
N GLY A 156 20.64 -19.30 7.17
CA GLY A 156 21.58 -20.32 6.69
C GLY A 156 21.72 -21.48 7.66
N SER A 157 22.41 -22.52 7.25
CA SER A 157 22.69 -23.71 8.09
C SER A 157 23.52 -23.39 9.34
N ASP A 158 24.28 -22.30 9.31
CA ASP A 158 25.05 -21.74 10.42
C ASP A 158 24.24 -20.85 11.37
N GLY A 159 22.94 -20.62 11.06
CA GLY A 159 22.04 -19.75 11.80
C GLY A 159 22.15 -18.26 11.46
N GLU A 160 23.08 -17.87 10.59
CA GLU A 160 23.24 -16.50 10.13
C GLU A 160 22.15 -16.12 9.13
N ILE A 161 21.81 -14.82 9.10
CA ILE A 161 20.80 -14.30 8.18
C ILE A 161 21.43 -14.05 6.81
N VAL A 162 20.98 -14.81 5.83
CA VAL A 162 21.31 -14.62 4.41
C VAL A 162 20.29 -13.72 3.77
N ILE A 163 20.73 -12.65 3.12
CA ILE A 163 19.91 -11.76 2.29
C ILE A 163 20.42 -11.90 0.86
N THR A 164 19.54 -12.35 -0.04
CA THR A 164 19.89 -12.52 -1.45
C THR A 164 19.90 -11.19 -2.21
N GLN A 165 20.35 -11.21 -3.47
CA GLN A 165 20.32 -10.04 -4.32
C GLN A 165 18.92 -9.42 -4.40
N LYS A 166 18.82 -8.10 -4.39
CA LYS A 166 17.53 -7.41 -4.58
C LYS A 166 16.93 -7.75 -5.95
N ARG A 167 15.66 -8.09 -5.97
CA ARG A 167 14.92 -8.28 -7.24
C ARG A 167 14.65 -6.93 -7.90
N LYS A 168 14.73 -6.88 -9.23
CA LYS A 168 14.28 -5.72 -10.00
C LYS A 168 12.78 -5.50 -9.80
N LEU A 169 12.36 -4.26 -9.85
CA LEU A 169 10.93 -3.92 -9.82
C LEU A 169 10.24 -4.38 -11.10
N ILE A 170 8.97 -4.74 -11.02
CA ILE A 170 8.15 -5.07 -12.19
C ILE A 170 7.95 -3.78 -12.99
N GLU A 171 8.57 -3.67 -14.16
CA GLU A 171 8.58 -2.43 -14.95
C GLU A 171 7.22 -2.15 -15.57
N ASN A 172 6.63 -3.13 -16.23
CA ASN A 172 5.31 -3.01 -16.85
C ASN A 172 4.23 -3.61 -15.94
N LEU A 173 3.46 -2.75 -15.26
CA LEU A 173 2.40 -3.18 -14.36
C LEU A 173 1.21 -3.85 -15.06
N ASP A 174 1.02 -3.64 -16.36
CA ASP A 174 -0.06 -4.26 -17.13
C ASP A 174 0.15 -5.77 -17.34
N THR A 175 1.37 -6.26 -17.10
CA THR A 175 1.67 -7.70 -17.11
C THR A 175 1.13 -8.45 -15.90
N LEU A 176 0.81 -7.71 -14.83
CA LEU A 176 0.20 -8.27 -13.63
C LEU A 176 -1.27 -8.63 -13.91
N PRO A 177 -1.74 -9.78 -13.45
CA PRO A 177 -3.17 -10.06 -13.48
C PRO A 177 -3.94 -9.08 -12.59
N PHE A 178 -5.21 -8.86 -12.89
CA PHE A 178 -6.08 -8.17 -11.95
C PHE A 178 -6.18 -8.94 -10.63
N PRO A 179 -6.44 -8.25 -9.51
CA PRO A 179 -6.53 -8.88 -8.19
C PRO A 179 -7.50 -10.06 -8.15
N ASP A 180 -7.19 -11.06 -7.36
CA ASP A 180 -8.03 -12.26 -7.14
C ASP A 180 -9.19 -11.94 -6.19
N TRP A 181 -10.23 -11.27 -6.70
CA TRP A 181 -11.34 -10.79 -5.88
C TRP A 181 -12.19 -11.90 -5.28
N ASP A 182 -12.25 -13.06 -5.94
CA ASP A 182 -13.04 -14.20 -5.45
C ASP A 182 -12.41 -14.84 -4.20
N LEU A 183 -11.16 -14.45 -3.88
CA LEU A 183 -10.45 -14.92 -2.69
C LEU A 183 -10.95 -14.27 -1.40
N CYS A 184 -11.49 -13.07 -1.45
CA CYS A 184 -11.94 -12.32 -0.27
C CYS A 184 -13.46 -12.42 -0.03
N GLN A 185 -13.87 -12.21 1.24
CA GLN A 185 -15.28 -12.17 1.62
C GLN A 185 -15.83 -10.74 1.47
N GLU A 186 -16.09 -10.30 0.25
CA GLU A 186 -16.46 -8.91 -0.11
C GLU A 186 -17.53 -8.28 0.83
N LYS A 187 -18.52 -9.04 1.25
CA LYS A 187 -19.62 -8.55 2.11
C LYS A 187 -19.18 -8.10 3.51
N LYS A 188 -17.96 -8.43 3.93
CA LYS A 188 -17.42 -8.04 5.24
C LYS A 188 -16.67 -6.73 5.25
N TYR A 189 -16.35 -6.18 4.08
CA TYR A 189 -15.66 -4.90 3.96
C TYR A 189 -16.65 -3.75 3.92
N THR A 190 -16.35 -2.69 4.67
CA THR A 190 -17.28 -1.57 4.85
C THR A 190 -17.09 -0.45 3.85
N GLY A 191 -15.95 -0.43 3.13
CA GLY A 191 -15.54 0.69 2.31
C GLY A 191 -15.20 1.93 3.14
N HIS A 192 -15.08 3.07 2.48
CA HIS A 192 -14.93 4.36 3.16
C HIS A 192 -16.24 4.76 3.86
N SER A 193 -16.13 5.36 5.06
CA SER A 193 -17.28 5.84 5.83
C SER A 193 -18.06 6.94 5.10
N ILE A 194 -17.34 7.80 4.36
CA ILE A 194 -17.92 8.84 3.50
C ILE A 194 -17.84 8.37 2.07
N SER A 195 -19.01 8.15 1.44
CA SER A 195 -19.12 7.65 0.07
C SER A 195 -20.29 8.30 -0.66
N LYS A 196 -20.25 8.25 -1.98
CA LYS A 196 -21.32 8.70 -2.87
C LYS A 196 -22.01 7.54 -3.57
N GLY A 197 -21.30 6.44 -3.80
CA GLY A 197 -21.79 5.21 -4.39
C GLY A 197 -21.53 3.99 -3.51
N LYS A 198 -22.37 2.96 -3.63
CA LYS A 198 -22.21 1.67 -2.93
C LYS A 198 -22.65 0.52 -3.84
N PRO A 199 -22.02 -0.65 -3.73
CA PRO A 199 -20.81 -0.95 -2.97
C PRO A 199 -19.56 -0.22 -3.52
N GLN A 200 -18.51 -0.19 -2.72
CA GLN A 200 -17.23 0.47 -3.04
C GLN A 200 -16.14 -0.57 -3.31
N TRP A 201 -15.21 -0.19 -4.17
CA TRP A 201 -14.00 -0.94 -4.43
C TRP A 201 -12.80 -0.01 -4.66
N SER A 202 -11.63 -0.59 -4.77
CA SER A 202 -10.42 0.17 -5.09
C SER A 202 -9.58 -0.57 -6.12
N ILE A 203 -8.86 0.18 -6.95
CA ILE A 203 -7.90 -0.34 -7.93
C ILE A 203 -6.57 0.37 -7.78
N ILE A 204 -5.46 -0.36 -7.89
CA ILE A 204 -4.12 0.21 -7.89
C ILE A 204 -3.80 0.64 -9.32
N VAL A 205 -3.64 1.94 -9.55
CA VAL A 205 -3.41 2.51 -10.89
C VAL A 205 -1.93 2.79 -11.18
N SER A 206 -1.10 2.88 -10.13
CA SER A 206 0.35 3.06 -10.24
C SER A 206 1.08 2.53 -9.02
N ARG A 207 2.39 2.35 -9.13
CA ARG A 207 3.27 2.04 -8.00
C ARG A 207 4.44 3.00 -7.99
N GLY A 208 4.77 3.53 -6.80
CA GLY A 208 5.87 4.45 -6.57
C GLY A 208 5.51 5.91 -6.81
N CYS A 209 6.34 6.79 -6.29
CA CYS A 209 6.19 8.23 -6.33
C CYS A 209 7.54 8.87 -6.68
N PRO A 210 7.62 9.86 -7.59
CA PRO A 210 8.90 10.46 -7.98
C PRO A 210 9.47 11.40 -6.92
N PHE A 211 8.66 11.81 -5.93
CA PHE A 211 9.06 12.76 -4.89
C PHE A 211 9.80 12.08 -3.73
N ASN A 212 10.54 12.89 -2.96
CA ASN A 212 11.38 12.44 -1.84
C ASN A 212 11.01 13.16 -0.53
N CYS A 213 9.72 13.19 -0.20
CA CYS A 213 9.28 13.74 1.09
C CYS A 213 9.94 12.96 2.24
N ASN A 214 10.57 13.66 3.19
CA ASN A 214 11.42 13.02 4.21
C ASN A 214 10.67 12.10 5.18
N PHE A 215 9.37 12.33 5.38
CA PHE A 215 8.50 11.53 6.25
C PHE A 215 7.97 10.26 5.59
N CYS A 216 8.10 10.15 4.27
CA CYS A 216 7.52 9.07 3.46
C CYS A 216 8.43 7.85 3.44
N SER A 217 7.85 6.65 3.59
CA SER A 217 8.57 5.38 3.50
C SER A 217 8.80 4.89 2.06
N ASN A 218 8.33 5.60 1.06
CA ASN A 218 8.49 5.24 -0.34
C ASN A 218 9.94 4.96 -0.79
N PRO A 219 10.99 5.59 -0.19
CA PRO A 219 12.37 5.26 -0.52
C PRO A 219 12.76 3.78 -0.37
N ILE A 220 12.07 2.98 0.45
CA ILE A 220 12.35 1.54 0.55
C ILE A 220 12.16 0.80 -0.79
N TRP A 221 11.28 1.32 -1.65
CA TRP A 221 10.97 0.78 -2.97
C TRP A 221 11.85 1.37 -4.08
N LYS A 222 12.61 2.45 -3.81
CA LYS A 222 13.43 3.17 -4.80
C LYS A 222 14.84 2.57 -4.96
N HIS A 223 14.94 1.27 -5.12
CA HIS A 223 16.23 0.60 -5.30
C HIS A 223 16.58 0.28 -6.77
N ASN A 224 15.62 0.43 -7.69
CA ASN A 224 15.80 0.27 -9.14
C ASN A 224 15.01 1.33 -9.90
N ILE A 225 15.45 1.67 -11.11
CA ILE A 225 14.77 2.56 -12.05
C ILE A 225 13.99 1.71 -13.05
N PRO A 226 12.77 2.11 -13.44
CA PRO A 226 12.00 3.26 -12.95
C PRO A 226 11.26 2.94 -11.66
N TRP A 227 11.30 3.81 -10.67
CA TRP A 227 10.53 3.62 -9.44
C TRP A 227 9.08 4.13 -9.51
N LEU A 228 8.74 5.06 -10.42
CA LEU A 228 7.37 5.41 -10.76
C LEU A 228 6.94 4.57 -11.96
N ARG A 229 5.97 3.73 -11.78
CA ARG A 229 5.43 2.85 -12.79
C ARG A 229 3.92 3.02 -12.86
N LEU A 230 3.44 3.30 -14.06
CA LEU A 230 2.06 3.64 -14.36
C LEU A 230 1.44 2.50 -15.15
N ARG A 231 0.23 2.10 -14.82
CA ARG A 231 -0.55 1.21 -15.68
C ARG A 231 -1.05 2.00 -16.89
N SER A 232 -1.25 1.33 -18.01
CA SER A 232 -1.85 1.99 -19.17
C SER A 232 -3.29 2.44 -18.89
N PRO A 233 -3.74 3.54 -19.48
CA PRO A 233 -5.12 3.98 -19.38
C PRO A 233 -6.12 2.92 -19.78
N GLU A 234 -5.82 2.12 -20.80
CA GLU A 234 -6.64 1.02 -21.32
C GLU A 234 -6.78 -0.10 -20.30
N ASN A 235 -5.66 -0.52 -19.68
CA ASN A 235 -5.67 -1.56 -18.65
C ASN A 235 -6.45 -1.13 -17.40
N ILE A 236 -6.36 0.15 -16.99
CA ILE A 236 -7.17 0.71 -15.90
C ILE A 236 -8.66 0.72 -16.28
N ALA A 237 -9.00 1.18 -17.49
CA ALA A 237 -10.38 1.23 -17.97
C ALA A 237 -11.00 -0.17 -18.05
N GLU A 238 -10.25 -1.20 -18.46
CA GLU A 238 -10.71 -2.58 -18.47
C GLU A 238 -11.05 -3.07 -17.06
N GLU A 239 -10.20 -2.81 -16.06
CA GLU A 239 -10.48 -3.17 -14.67
C GLU A 239 -11.68 -2.40 -14.12
N VAL A 240 -11.81 -1.10 -14.41
CA VAL A 240 -13.01 -0.29 -14.05
C VAL A 240 -14.27 -0.92 -14.62
N LYS A 241 -14.27 -1.30 -15.90
CA LYS A 241 -15.41 -1.95 -16.56
C LYS A 241 -15.77 -3.27 -15.87
N LEU A 242 -14.78 -4.07 -15.51
CA LEU A 242 -14.98 -5.34 -14.80
C LEU A 242 -15.58 -5.12 -13.41
N ILE A 243 -15.08 -4.17 -12.63
CA ILE A 243 -15.60 -3.82 -11.30
C ILE A 243 -17.04 -3.30 -11.40
N TYR A 244 -17.31 -2.43 -12.38
CA TYR A 244 -18.66 -1.93 -12.63
C TYR A 244 -19.64 -3.06 -12.97
N SER A 245 -19.24 -4.04 -13.78
CA SER A 245 -20.06 -5.21 -14.13
C SER A 245 -20.38 -6.10 -12.92
N LYS A 246 -19.52 -6.12 -11.91
CA LYS A 246 -19.76 -6.78 -10.61
C LYS A 246 -20.71 -5.99 -9.69
N GLY A 247 -21.20 -4.83 -10.11
CA GLY A 247 -22.18 -4.04 -9.38
C GLY A 247 -21.62 -2.94 -8.48
N TYR A 248 -20.31 -2.72 -8.44
CA TYR A 248 -19.69 -1.63 -7.69
C TYR A 248 -20.03 -0.26 -8.30
N ARG A 249 -20.22 0.76 -7.46
CA ARG A 249 -20.65 2.09 -7.87
C ARG A 249 -19.74 3.22 -7.35
N GLU A 250 -18.73 2.92 -6.58
CA GLU A 250 -17.66 3.87 -6.26
C GLU A 250 -16.30 3.16 -6.31
N ILE A 251 -15.35 3.75 -7.00
CA ILE A 251 -13.99 3.23 -7.17
C ILE A 251 -12.99 4.25 -6.64
N ASP A 252 -12.10 3.79 -5.73
CA ASP A 252 -10.93 4.54 -5.32
C ASP A 252 -9.76 4.18 -6.23
N LEU A 253 -9.25 5.17 -6.98
CA LEU A 253 -8.06 5.04 -7.80
C LEU A 253 -6.83 5.18 -6.90
N ILE A 254 -6.35 4.05 -6.36
CA ILE A 254 -5.22 4.02 -5.41
C ILE A 254 -3.92 4.24 -6.15
N CYS A 255 -3.17 5.21 -5.67
CA CYS A 255 -1.81 5.55 -6.11
C CYS A 255 -1.10 6.28 -4.98
N ASP A 256 0.22 6.39 -5.06
CA ASP A 256 0.95 7.31 -4.18
C ASP A 256 0.62 8.78 -4.52
N GLU A 257 0.46 9.08 -5.79
CA GLU A 257 -0.06 10.33 -6.34
C GLU A 257 -0.61 10.09 -7.75
N PHE A 258 -1.77 10.68 -8.07
CA PHE A 258 -2.43 10.47 -9.37
C PHE A 258 -1.88 11.39 -10.47
N ASN A 259 -1.37 12.55 -10.10
CA ASN A 259 -0.97 13.61 -11.04
C ASN A 259 0.54 13.89 -11.15
N PRO A 260 1.47 12.95 -10.86
CA PRO A 260 2.90 13.21 -11.08
C PRO A 260 3.23 13.31 -12.58
N ASN A 261 2.40 12.72 -13.43
CA ASN A 261 2.42 12.85 -14.88
C ASN A 261 1.03 13.29 -15.36
N LEU A 262 0.90 14.58 -15.70
CA LEU A 262 -0.39 15.16 -16.09
C LEU A 262 -0.97 14.52 -17.34
N LYS A 263 -0.11 14.21 -18.35
CA LYS A 263 -0.59 13.57 -19.57
C LYS A 263 -1.24 12.23 -19.27
N TRP A 264 -0.53 11.37 -18.54
CA TRP A 264 -1.07 10.07 -18.13
C TRP A 264 -2.37 10.20 -17.32
N ALA A 265 -2.42 11.11 -16.35
CA ALA A 265 -3.63 11.33 -15.54
C ALA A 265 -4.85 11.74 -16.41
N LYS A 266 -4.63 12.60 -17.39
CA LYS A 266 -5.66 12.99 -18.36
C LYS A 266 -6.07 11.83 -19.26
N ASP A 267 -5.10 11.07 -19.77
CA ASP A 267 -5.35 9.90 -20.62
C ASP A 267 -6.17 8.83 -19.85
N VAL A 268 -5.89 8.59 -18.56
CA VAL A 268 -6.70 7.71 -17.69
C VAL A 268 -8.13 8.23 -17.54
N CYS A 269 -8.31 9.52 -17.25
CA CYS A 269 -9.64 10.10 -17.16
C CYS A 269 -10.39 9.97 -18.49
N GLN A 270 -9.72 10.20 -19.63
CA GLN A 270 -10.34 10.07 -20.94
C GLN A 270 -10.71 8.61 -21.26
N ALA A 271 -9.89 7.64 -20.92
CA ALA A 271 -10.18 6.22 -21.10
C ALA A 271 -11.40 5.79 -20.26
N ILE A 272 -11.49 6.21 -19.00
CA ILE A 272 -12.65 5.96 -18.15
C ILE A 272 -13.91 6.65 -18.70
N LYS A 273 -13.82 7.91 -19.14
CA LYS A 273 -14.92 8.67 -19.74
C LYS A 273 -15.50 7.95 -20.96
N ASN A 274 -14.63 7.37 -21.80
CA ASN A 274 -15.02 6.65 -23.01
C ASN A 274 -15.83 5.38 -22.74
N LEU A 275 -15.78 4.83 -21.52
CA LEU A 275 -16.63 3.69 -21.11
C LEU A 275 -18.11 4.06 -21.00
N ARG A 276 -18.44 5.36 -20.91
CA ARG A 276 -19.83 5.89 -20.80
C ARG A 276 -20.64 5.23 -19.69
N LEU A 277 -19.99 4.88 -18.57
CA LEU A 277 -20.65 4.26 -17.42
C LEU A 277 -21.54 5.27 -16.70
N ARG A 278 -22.69 4.79 -16.19
CA ARG A 278 -23.64 5.62 -15.44
C ARG A 278 -23.62 5.25 -13.96
N ASP A 279 -23.97 6.19 -13.10
CA ASP A 279 -24.11 5.98 -11.65
C ASP A 279 -22.87 5.38 -10.98
N ILE A 280 -21.68 5.75 -11.48
CA ILE A 280 -20.39 5.40 -10.89
C ILE A 280 -19.67 6.67 -10.46
N PHE A 281 -18.97 6.57 -9.36
CA PHE A 281 -18.22 7.66 -8.77
C PHE A 281 -16.77 7.26 -8.53
N PHE A 282 -15.88 8.24 -8.60
CA PHE A 282 -14.46 8.02 -8.38
C PHE A 282 -13.93 8.91 -7.27
N ARG A 283 -12.83 8.47 -6.68
CA ARG A 283 -11.98 9.24 -5.78
C ARG A 283 -10.53 8.90 -6.03
N THR A 284 -9.61 9.79 -5.64
CA THR A 284 -8.18 9.57 -5.77
C THR A 284 -7.39 10.48 -4.84
N LEU A 285 -6.05 10.37 -4.86
CA LEU A 285 -5.11 11.21 -4.15
C LEU A 285 -4.35 12.09 -5.14
N LEU A 286 -4.30 13.40 -4.88
CA LEU A 286 -3.59 14.37 -5.69
C LEU A 286 -2.47 15.05 -4.89
N ARG A 287 -1.48 15.53 -5.64
CA ARG A 287 -0.53 16.54 -5.20
C ARG A 287 -0.98 17.92 -5.69
N ALA A 288 -0.67 18.98 -4.92
CA ALA A 288 -1.04 20.34 -5.31
C ALA A 288 -0.37 20.82 -6.62
N ALA A 289 0.78 20.22 -6.96
CA ALA A 289 1.48 20.46 -8.21
C ALA A 289 2.24 19.20 -8.66
N PRO A 290 2.26 18.89 -9.99
CA PRO A 290 1.63 19.65 -11.07
C PRO A 290 0.12 19.43 -11.14
N ILE A 291 -0.62 20.48 -11.46
CA ILE A 291 -2.06 20.42 -11.72
C ILE A 291 -2.47 21.53 -12.70
N ASP A 292 -3.46 21.24 -13.56
CA ASP A 292 -4.09 22.23 -14.43
C ASP A 292 -5.61 22.10 -14.42
N GLU A 293 -6.25 23.07 -15.04
CA GLU A 293 -7.71 23.16 -15.08
C GLU A 293 -8.33 22.04 -15.93
N GLU A 294 -7.64 21.60 -16.98
CA GLU A 294 -8.10 20.52 -17.86
C GLU A 294 -8.22 19.18 -17.10
N LEU A 295 -7.21 18.84 -16.28
CA LEU A 295 -7.29 17.65 -15.42
C LEU A 295 -8.49 17.71 -14.47
N CYS A 296 -8.75 18.86 -13.85
CA CYS A 296 -9.90 19.03 -12.96
C CYS A 296 -11.24 18.88 -13.70
N SER A 297 -11.32 19.37 -14.95
CA SER A 297 -12.48 19.16 -15.82
C SER A 297 -12.69 17.68 -16.11
N LEU A 298 -11.64 16.98 -16.53
CA LEU A 298 -11.71 15.55 -16.84
C LEU A 298 -12.06 14.70 -15.61
N LEU A 299 -11.52 15.03 -14.43
CA LEU A 299 -11.90 14.39 -13.17
C LEU A 299 -13.41 14.56 -12.89
N ASN A 300 -13.96 15.76 -13.13
CA ASN A 300 -15.40 15.98 -12.98
C ASN A 300 -16.21 15.17 -14.01
N ASP A 301 -15.74 15.08 -15.25
CA ASP A 301 -16.41 14.34 -16.35
C ASP A 301 -16.56 12.84 -16.02
N ILE A 302 -15.62 12.25 -15.28
CA ILE A 302 -15.71 10.86 -14.81
C ILE A 302 -16.45 10.73 -13.48
N ASN A 303 -17.10 11.77 -12.96
CA ASN A 303 -17.70 11.80 -11.63
C ASN A 303 -16.70 11.54 -10.48
N CYS A 304 -15.46 12.02 -10.60
CA CYS A 304 -14.53 12.05 -9.47
C CYS A 304 -15.02 13.12 -8.47
N TRP A 305 -15.74 12.66 -7.46
CA TRP A 305 -16.44 13.54 -6.53
C TRP A 305 -15.58 14.02 -5.36
N SER A 306 -14.47 13.30 -5.08
CA SER A 306 -13.62 13.56 -3.93
C SER A 306 -12.15 13.26 -4.22
N VAL A 307 -11.29 14.16 -3.76
CA VAL A 307 -9.84 13.97 -3.77
C VAL A 307 -9.24 14.18 -2.40
N ASN A 308 -8.20 13.42 -2.10
CA ASN A 308 -7.32 13.63 -0.98
C ASN A 308 -6.12 14.47 -1.42
N LEU A 309 -5.73 15.48 -0.66
CA LEU A 309 -4.65 16.40 -1.00
C LEU A 309 -3.67 16.53 0.17
N GLY A 310 -2.41 16.09 -0.02
CA GLY A 310 -1.35 16.27 0.96
C GLY A 310 -0.80 17.70 0.93
N ILE A 311 -1.21 18.53 1.88
CA ILE A 311 -0.78 19.93 2.05
C ILE A 311 0.39 20.02 3.02
N GLU A 312 0.32 19.26 4.09
CA GLU A 312 1.26 19.03 5.18
C GLU A 312 1.48 20.26 6.07
N SER A 313 1.92 21.41 5.56
CA SER A 313 2.17 22.64 6.32
C SER A 313 1.87 23.88 5.48
N ALA A 314 1.56 25.00 6.15
CA ALA A 314 1.44 26.32 5.53
C ALA A 314 2.77 27.10 5.50
N ASN A 315 3.84 26.56 6.05
CA ASN A 315 5.09 27.28 6.21
C ASN A 315 6.13 26.86 5.17
N LYS A 316 6.64 27.81 4.40
CA LYS A 316 7.67 27.56 3.37
C LYS A 316 8.92 26.88 3.95
N ARG A 317 9.35 27.27 5.18
CA ARG A 317 10.51 26.66 5.84
C ARG A 317 10.26 25.17 6.13
N VAL A 318 9.08 24.84 6.64
CA VAL A 318 8.68 23.46 6.94
C VAL A 318 8.57 22.65 5.66
N LEU A 319 7.81 23.12 4.66
CA LEU A 319 7.65 22.44 3.36
C LEU A 319 9.00 22.14 2.69
N LYS A 320 9.95 23.11 2.75
CA LYS A 320 11.32 22.91 2.25
C LYS A 320 12.06 21.87 3.11
N GLY A 321 11.92 21.94 4.43
CA GLY A 321 12.58 21.01 5.36
C GLY A 321 12.15 19.58 5.17
N ILE A 322 10.85 19.32 5.01
CA ILE A 322 10.29 17.99 4.76
C ILE A 322 10.37 17.56 3.29
N ASN A 323 11.00 18.35 2.43
CA ASN A 323 11.17 18.09 1.02
C ASN A 323 9.85 17.87 0.25
N LYS A 324 8.79 18.60 0.64
CA LYS A 324 7.47 18.44 0.01
C LYS A 324 7.41 19.03 -1.40
N SER A 325 8.29 20.01 -1.73
CA SER A 325 8.39 20.62 -3.08
C SER A 325 7.06 21.12 -3.65
N ILE A 326 6.26 21.80 -2.84
CA ILE A 326 5.06 22.56 -3.21
C ILE A 326 5.08 23.92 -2.54
N THR A 327 4.31 24.87 -3.08
CA THR A 327 4.12 26.21 -2.52
C THR A 327 2.66 26.41 -2.07
N ILE A 328 2.43 27.38 -1.20
CA ILE A 328 1.07 27.73 -0.73
C ILE A 328 0.22 28.28 -1.88
N ASP A 329 0.84 28.99 -2.83
CA ASP A 329 0.15 29.49 -4.02
C ASP A 329 -0.32 28.34 -4.93
N GLU A 330 0.51 27.30 -5.10
CA GLU A 330 0.11 26.08 -5.83
C GLU A 330 -1.02 25.34 -5.12
N VAL A 331 -0.97 25.22 -3.80
CA VAL A 331 -2.07 24.64 -3.00
C VAL A 331 -3.36 25.42 -3.22
N THR A 332 -3.30 26.77 -3.12
CA THR A 332 -4.48 27.63 -3.29
C THR A 332 -5.05 27.55 -4.71
N ARG A 333 -4.20 27.54 -5.72
CA ARG A 333 -4.59 27.36 -7.12
C ARG A 333 -5.24 26.01 -7.37
N CYS A 334 -4.64 24.93 -6.88
CA CYS A 334 -5.19 23.58 -6.97
C CYS A 334 -6.60 23.51 -6.37
N LEU A 335 -6.75 23.99 -5.14
CA LEU A 335 -8.04 24.00 -4.44
C LEU A 335 -9.08 24.87 -5.15
N THR A 336 -8.67 25.96 -5.80
CA THR A 336 -9.55 26.81 -6.59
C THR A 336 -10.08 26.10 -7.82
N TYR A 337 -9.22 25.38 -8.55
CA TYR A 337 -9.64 24.54 -9.68
C TYR A 337 -10.59 23.43 -9.23
N LEU A 338 -10.24 22.67 -8.19
CA LEU A 338 -11.10 21.60 -7.68
C LEU A 338 -12.48 22.12 -7.24
N LYS A 339 -12.53 23.28 -6.57
CA LYS A 339 -13.81 23.93 -6.20
C LYS A 339 -14.62 24.36 -7.42
N LYS A 340 -13.99 24.94 -8.45
CA LYS A 340 -14.64 25.33 -9.72
C LYS A 340 -15.37 24.13 -10.34
N TYR A 341 -14.74 22.97 -10.35
CA TYR A 341 -15.28 21.72 -10.87
C TYR A 341 -16.07 20.88 -9.85
N LYS A 342 -16.46 21.46 -8.71
CA LYS A 342 -17.30 20.84 -7.67
C LYS A 342 -16.73 19.56 -7.09
N ILE A 343 -15.41 19.35 -7.14
CA ILE A 343 -14.71 18.21 -6.55
C ILE A 343 -14.44 18.51 -5.08
N ARG A 344 -14.93 17.67 -4.19
CA ARG A 344 -14.69 17.81 -2.74
C ARG A 344 -13.24 17.50 -2.41
N THR A 345 -12.59 18.32 -1.61
CA THR A 345 -11.20 18.11 -1.22
C THR A 345 -11.07 17.87 0.26
N PHE A 346 -10.34 16.82 0.63
CA PHE A 346 -9.90 16.47 1.98
C PHE A 346 -8.42 16.85 2.09
N GLY A 347 -8.09 17.84 2.92
CA GLY A 347 -6.72 18.28 3.14
C GLY A 347 -6.04 17.48 4.25
N PHE A 348 -4.85 16.97 4.00
CA PHE A 348 -3.99 16.35 5.00
C PHE A 348 -2.93 17.33 5.48
N PHE A 349 -2.78 17.45 6.79
CA PHE A 349 -1.82 18.30 7.46
C PHE A 349 -1.04 17.49 8.49
N MET A 350 0.24 17.80 8.62
CA MET A 350 1.10 17.22 9.64
C MET A 350 1.62 18.29 10.59
N MET A 351 1.77 17.93 11.84
CA MET A 351 2.29 18.80 12.90
C MET A 351 3.55 18.21 13.51
N PHE A 352 4.39 19.11 14.04
CA PHE A 352 5.67 18.76 14.66
C PHE A 352 6.64 18.08 13.70
N ASN A 353 6.68 18.58 12.48
CA ASN A 353 7.59 18.12 11.45
C ASN A 353 9.05 18.27 11.89
N ALA A 354 9.89 17.32 11.48
CA ALA A 354 11.33 17.35 11.74
C ALA A 354 12.11 16.97 10.48
N TRP A 355 13.33 17.52 10.36
CA TRP A 355 14.24 17.25 9.23
C TRP A 355 15.69 17.51 9.65
N GLU A 356 16.64 17.12 8.82
CA GLU A 356 18.06 17.46 9.03
C GLU A 356 18.45 18.66 8.16
N LYS A 357 19.22 19.58 8.70
CA LYS A 357 19.87 20.66 7.96
C LYS A 357 21.27 20.88 8.49
N ASN A 358 22.26 20.84 7.60
CA ASN A 358 23.68 20.98 7.93
C ASN A 358 24.14 20.03 9.07
N GLY A 359 23.68 18.77 9.03
CA GLY A 359 24.02 17.76 10.03
C GLY A 359 23.32 17.92 11.41
N GLN A 360 22.39 18.87 11.54
CA GLN A 360 21.68 19.12 12.79
C GLN A 360 20.16 18.91 12.62
N PRO A 361 19.47 18.31 13.60
CA PRO A 361 18.03 18.15 13.56
C PRO A 361 17.36 19.53 13.68
N GLN A 362 16.35 19.76 12.89
CA GLN A 362 15.48 20.92 12.89
C GLN A 362 14.05 20.48 13.16
N PHE A 363 13.29 21.35 13.80
CA PHE A 363 11.92 21.06 14.17
C PHE A 363 10.99 22.22 13.75
N GLU A 364 9.76 21.87 13.42
CA GLU A 364 8.67 22.82 13.26
C GLU A 364 8.37 23.47 14.62
N THR A 365 8.24 24.79 14.66
CA THR A 365 7.93 25.54 15.86
C THR A 365 6.43 25.58 16.13
N LEU A 366 6.03 25.89 17.39
CA LEU A 366 4.62 26.08 17.74
C LEU A 366 3.96 27.23 16.95
N GLU A 367 4.70 28.28 16.63
CA GLU A 367 4.21 29.36 15.77
C GLU A 367 3.89 28.85 14.37
N GLU A 368 4.76 28.03 13.78
CA GLU A 368 4.52 27.44 12.47
C GLU A 368 3.36 26.43 12.47
N VAL A 369 3.19 25.67 13.56
CA VAL A 369 2.00 24.83 13.74
C VAL A 369 0.74 25.70 13.78
N ASN A 370 0.72 26.80 14.56
CA ASN A 370 -0.41 27.70 14.63
C ASN A 370 -0.71 28.39 13.29
N ASN A 371 0.31 28.77 12.53
CA ASN A 371 0.16 29.28 11.17
C ASN A 371 -0.52 28.27 10.26
N THR A 372 -0.14 26.99 10.35
CA THR A 372 -0.75 25.90 9.58
C THR A 372 -2.22 25.68 9.99
N LEU A 373 -2.53 25.72 11.29
CA LEU A 373 -3.91 25.63 11.80
C LEU A 373 -4.78 26.78 11.26
N SER A 374 -4.30 28.03 11.37
CA SER A 374 -5.00 29.22 10.88
C SER A 374 -5.23 29.17 9.37
N PHE A 375 -4.25 28.70 8.61
CA PHE A 375 -4.38 28.51 7.17
C PHE A 375 -5.47 27.49 6.84
N ALA A 376 -5.44 26.31 7.48
CA ALA A 376 -6.44 25.27 7.26
C ALA A 376 -7.86 25.74 7.61
N GLU A 377 -8.02 26.48 8.71
CA GLU A 377 -9.30 27.13 9.08
C GLU A 377 -9.77 28.10 7.98
N SER A 378 -8.86 28.92 7.46
CA SER A 378 -9.17 29.84 6.36
C SER A 378 -9.67 29.12 5.09
N LEU A 379 -9.06 27.96 4.76
CA LEU A 379 -9.47 27.15 3.61
C LEU A 379 -10.86 26.54 3.82
N LEU A 380 -11.20 26.12 5.05
CA LEU A 380 -12.54 25.65 5.40
C LEU A 380 -13.58 26.77 5.30
N LYS A 381 -13.30 27.96 5.89
CA LYS A 381 -14.19 29.16 5.80
C LYS A 381 -14.45 29.58 4.36
N LYS A 382 -13.43 29.53 3.51
CA LYS A 382 -13.53 29.80 2.06
C LYS A 382 -14.20 28.67 1.25
N LYS A 383 -14.55 27.54 1.91
CA LYS A 383 -15.09 26.34 1.28
C LYS A 383 -14.16 25.77 0.17
N LEU A 384 -12.86 25.92 0.33
CA LEU A 384 -11.83 25.33 -0.54
C LEU A 384 -11.52 23.90 -0.09
N LEU A 385 -11.59 23.62 1.22
CA LEU A 385 -11.58 22.28 1.76
C LEU A 385 -12.97 21.93 2.32
N ARG A 386 -13.34 20.66 2.20
CA ARG A 386 -14.55 20.13 2.83
C ARG A 386 -14.26 19.57 4.20
N ASN A 387 -13.15 18.86 4.34
CA ASN A 387 -12.69 18.23 5.55
C ASN A 387 -11.17 18.36 5.64
N ILE A 388 -10.66 18.25 6.86
CA ILE A 388 -9.23 18.19 7.14
C ILE A 388 -8.93 16.96 7.99
N SER A 389 -7.75 16.40 7.80
CA SER A 389 -7.16 15.39 8.67
C SER A 389 -5.86 15.93 9.23
N TRP A 390 -5.71 15.86 10.53
CA TRP A 390 -4.50 16.24 11.25
C TRP A 390 -3.79 14.99 11.71
N GLY A 391 -2.45 14.98 11.58
CA GLY A 391 -1.61 13.95 12.13
C GLY A 391 -0.35 14.56 12.77
N PHE A 392 0.14 13.93 13.82
CA PHE A 392 1.51 14.14 14.24
C PHE A 392 2.42 13.42 13.25
N VAL A 393 3.55 14.07 12.88
CA VAL A 393 4.53 13.38 12.04
C VAL A 393 5.00 12.11 12.75
N SER A 394 4.97 11.01 12.05
CA SER A 394 5.40 9.72 12.59
C SER A 394 6.65 9.25 11.86
N PRO A 395 7.72 8.91 12.58
CA PRO A 395 8.95 8.40 11.99
C PRO A 395 8.74 6.96 11.50
N ILE A 396 8.28 6.82 10.28
CA ILE A 396 8.02 5.51 9.69
C ILE A 396 9.37 4.88 9.27
N PRO A 397 9.68 3.65 9.67
CA PRO A 397 10.88 2.95 9.22
C PRO A 397 11.02 2.98 7.70
N GLY A 398 12.26 3.23 7.23
CA GLY A 398 12.55 3.41 5.81
C GLY A 398 12.40 4.84 5.28
N SER A 399 11.89 5.78 6.09
CA SER A 399 11.87 7.21 5.77
C SER A 399 13.18 7.91 6.19
N ASP A 400 13.51 9.01 5.52
CA ASP A 400 14.66 9.85 5.91
C ASP A 400 14.46 10.45 7.31
N LEU A 401 13.23 10.76 7.66
CA LEU A 401 12.87 11.23 9.01
C LEU A 401 13.26 10.18 10.07
N TYR A 402 12.87 8.91 9.86
CA TYR A 402 13.23 7.83 10.78
C TYR A 402 14.75 7.72 10.95
N ASN A 403 15.49 7.71 9.84
CA ASN A 403 16.94 7.62 9.84
C ASN A 403 17.59 8.82 10.56
N THR A 404 17.06 10.03 10.32
CA THR A 404 17.51 11.26 10.99
C THR A 404 17.32 11.17 12.51
N LEU A 405 16.12 10.75 12.96
CA LEU A 405 15.83 10.68 14.40
C LEU A 405 16.66 9.61 15.13
N ILE A 406 16.90 8.44 14.50
CA ILE A 406 17.81 7.41 15.00
C ILE A 406 19.25 7.95 15.09
N LYS A 407 19.77 8.57 14.01
CA LYS A 407 21.12 9.15 13.94
C LYS A 407 21.37 10.12 15.10
N HIS A 408 20.40 10.96 15.41
CA HIS A 408 20.48 11.95 16.48
C HIS A 408 20.00 11.42 17.84
N LYS A 409 19.74 10.12 18.01
CA LYS A 409 19.31 9.48 19.26
C LYS A 409 18.02 10.08 19.85
N LEU A 410 17.13 10.59 19.00
CA LEU A 410 15.84 11.16 19.38
C LEU A 410 14.74 10.10 19.51
N ILE A 411 14.95 8.95 18.90
CA ILE A 411 14.12 7.74 19.07
C ILE A 411 15.04 6.51 19.14
N HIS A 412 14.51 5.41 19.68
CA HIS A 412 15.18 4.12 19.70
C HIS A 412 14.71 3.24 18.53
N LYS A 413 15.55 2.29 18.10
CA LYS A 413 15.21 1.31 17.06
C LYS A 413 14.09 0.39 17.52
#